data_dccfaa664bc6e9cecf32f21c20446d49
#
_entry.id   dccfaa664bc6e9cecf32f21c20446d49
#
_cell.length_a   1.000
_cell.length_b   1.000
_cell.length_c   1.000
_cell.angle_alpha   90.00
_cell.angle_beta   90.00
_cell.angle_gamma   90.00
#
_symmetry.space_group_name_H-M   'P 1'
#
loop_
_entity.id
_entity.type
_entity.pdbx_description
1 polymer ?
#
loop_
_entity_poly.entity_id
_entity_poly.type
_entity_poly.pdbx_seq_one_letter_code
_entity_poly.pdbx_strand_id
1 'polypeptide(L)'
;IEAQTLKLFEVCRLRDVPIITFINKLDRDTLEPFELLEIIEKKLALDTSPVSWPIGMGRQFKGCFDLINEKLHLISKGHAIDSSNNIDSGIEIAGTDKEGLKKFLPEELVIKLQEDVEMVQGLCPPLDVSAYLDGSLSPVFFGSAINNFGVRELLNGLTEMAPPPRNHSSNIRTIKPEEKKVT
;
A
#
# COMPACT_ATOMS: atom_id res chain seq x y z
N ILE A 1 3.03 15.11 3.17
CA ILE A 1 2.50 15.19 1.78
C ILE A 1 2.96 16.51 1.20
N GLU A 2 3.64 16.44 0.06
CA GLU A 2 4.18 17.62 -0.63
C GLU A 2 3.08 18.40 -1.36
N ALA A 3 3.32 19.72 -1.60
CA ALA A 3 2.35 20.57 -2.29
C ALA A 3 1.99 20.08 -3.70
N GLN A 4 2.96 19.45 -4.40
CA GLN A 4 2.72 18.89 -5.72
C GLN A 4 1.77 17.67 -5.66
N THR A 5 1.90 16.83 -4.64
CA THR A 5 1.00 15.69 -4.43
C THR A 5 -0.44 16.16 -4.21
N LEU A 6 -0.63 17.22 -3.42
CA LEU A 6 -1.96 17.77 -3.18
C LEU A 6 -2.61 18.29 -4.48
N LYS A 7 -1.85 18.99 -5.33
CA LYS A 7 -2.36 19.46 -6.63
C LYS A 7 -2.78 18.31 -7.54
N LEU A 8 -1.96 17.25 -7.61
CA LEU A 8 -2.28 16.06 -8.42
C LEU A 8 -3.49 15.31 -7.86
N PHE A 9 -3.60 15.22 -6.54
CA PHE A 9 -4.75 14.65 -5.88
C PHE A 9 -6.06 15.36 -6.26
N GLU A 10 -6.08 16.71 -6.21
CA GLU A 10 -7.24 17.50 -6.62
C GLU A 10 -7.62 17.25 -8.09
N VAL A 11 -6.65 17.09 -8.98
CA VAL A 11 -6.93 16.74 -10.40
C VAL A 11 -7.55 15.35 -10.51
N CYS A 12 -7.08 14.37 -9.74
CA CYS A 12 -7.66 13.03 -9.72
C CYS A 12 -9.10 13.06 -9.19
N ARG A 13 -9.33 13.79 -8.11
CA ARG A 13 -10.65 13.96 -7.50
C ARG A 13 -11.66 14.61 -8.45
N LEU A 14 -11.26 15.67 -9.18
CA LEU A 14 -12.10 16.33 -10.19
C LEU A 14 -12.45 15.41 -11.39
N ARG A 15 -11.73 14.32 -11.55
CA ARG A 15 -11.92 13.34 -12.64
C ARG A 15 -12.51 12.02 -12.16
N ASP A 16 -12.90 11.92 -10.90
CA ASP A 16 -13.39 10.70 -10.26
C ASP A 16 -12.43 9.51 -10.46
N VAL A 17 -11.11 9.76 -10.36
CA VAL A 17 -10.08 8.72 -10.46
C VAL A 17 -9.81 8.19 -9.06
N PRO A 18 -10.06 6.90 -8.78
CA PRO A 18 -9.75 6.30 -7.49
C PRO A 18 -8.24 6.29 -7.23
N ILE A 19 -7.87 6.40 -5.96
CA ILE A 19 -6.48 6.59 -5.54
C ILE A 19 -6.04 5.45 -4.63
N ILE A 20 -4.89 4.88 -4.95
CA ILE A 20 -4.14 3.97 -4.08
C ILE A 20 -2.95 4.75 -3.49
N THR A 21 -2.76 4.63 -2.20
CA THR A 21 -1.67 5.29 -1.49
C THR A 21 -0.52 4.34 -1.21
N PHE A 22 0.72 4.77 -1.51
CA PHE A 22 1.93 4.05 -1.13
C PHE A 22 2.79 4.91 -0.20
N ILE A 23 2.92 4.49 1.05
CA ILE A 23 3.79 5.13 2.04
C ILE A 23 5.20 4.56 1.89
N ASN A 24 6.07 5.36 1.28
CA ASN A 24 7.42 4.97 0.89
C ASN A 24 8.48 5.39 1.94
N LYS A 25 9.67 4.83 1.83
CA LYS A 25 10.87 5.16 2.61
C LYS A 25 10.80 4.71 4.07
N LEU A 26 10.16 3.60 4.36
CA LEU A 26 10.12 3.02 5.71
C LEU A 26 11.49 2.51 6.22
N ASP A 27 12.48 2.43 5.34
CA ASP A 27 13.89 2.21 5.67
C ASP A 27 14.57 3.40 6.35
N ARG A 28 13.87 4.54 6.47
CA ARG A 28 14.32 5.75 7.18
C ARG A 28 13.46 6.02 8.40
N ASP A 29 14.01 6.79 9.34
CA ASP A 29 13.23 7.26 10.47
C ASP A 29 12.11 8.19 9.98
N THR A 30 10.89 7.88 10.38
CA THR A 30 9.66 8.56 9.98
C THR A 30 8.68 8.60 11.16
N LEU A 31 7.52 9.22 10.95
CA LEU A 31 6.43 9.21 11.91
C LEU A 31 5.83 7.81 12.05
N GLU A 32 5.17 7.54 13.17
CA GLU A 32 4.46 6.29 13.38
C GLU A 32 3.38 6.07 12.32
N PRO A 33 3.12 4.80 11.92
CA PRO A 33 2.19 4.50 10.83
C PRO A 33 0.79 5.10 11.01
N PHE A 34 0.23 5.07 12.21
CA PHE A 34 -1.08 5.68 12.51
C PHE A 34 -1.07 7.20 12.32
N GLU A 35 0.00 7.89 12.71
CA GLU A 35 0.14 9.32 12.49
C GLU A 35 0.20 9.66 10.99
N LEU A 36 0.85 8.80 10.19
CA LEU A 36 0.91 8.96 8.74
C LEU A 36 -0.48 8.81 8.11
N LEU A 37 -1.27 7.82 8.55
CA LEU A 37 -2.65 7.65 8.10
C LEU A 37 -3.51 8.87 8.44
N GLU A 38 -3.45 9.34 9.69
CA GLU A 38 -4.20 10.52 10.14
C GLU A 38 -3.85 11.79 9.33
N ILE A 39 -2.56 11.98 9.00
CA ILE A 39 -2.12 13.09 8.15
C ILE A 39 -2.70 12.97 6.73
N ILE A 40 -2.76 11.75 6.19
CA ILE A 40 -3.32 11.51 4.86
C ILE A 40 -4.81 11.82 4.88
N GLU A 41 -5.56 11.27 5.82
CA GLU A 41 -7.00 11.49 5.97
C GLU A 41 -7.36 12.96 6.13
N LYS A 42 -6.67 13.67 7.03
CA LYS A 42 -6.89 15.10 7.24
C LYS A 42 -6.55 15.97 6.03
N LYS A 43 -5.47 15.64 5.29
CA LYS A 43 -5.03 16.46 4.16
C LYS A 43 -5.79 16.16 2.87
N LEU A 44 -6.21 14.92 2.68
CA LEU A 44 -6.87 14.49 1.45
C LEU A 44 -8.40 14.38 1.61
N ALA A 45 -8.92 14.49 2.84
CA ALA A 45 -10.35 14.36 3.16
C ALA A 45 -10.96 13.06 2.58
N LEU A 46 -10.26 11.94 2.80
CA LEU A 46 -10.70 10.59 2.41
C LEU A 46 -10.28 9.61 3.51
N ASP A 47 -11.00 8.51 3.63
CA ASP A 47 -10.67 7.45 4.57
C ASP A 47 -9.49 6.61 4.05
N THR A 48 -8.69 6.06 4.98
CA THR A 48 -7.59 5.16 4.65
C THR A 48 -7.88 3.73 5.12
N SER A 49 -7.63 2.76 4.24
CA SER A 49 -7.71 1.34 4.56
C SER A 49 -6.34 0.69 4.36
N PRO A 50 -5.60 0.40 5.43
CA PRO A 50 -4.33 -0.30 5.33
C PRO A 50 -4.50 -1.69 4.72
N VAL A 51 -3.76 -1.99 3.67
CA VAL A 51 -3.67 -3.31 3.03
C VAL A 51 -2.45 -4.05 3.54
N SER A 52 -1.37 -3.34 3.79
CA SER A 52 -0.18 -3.88 4.44
C SER A 52 0.19 -3.04 5.66
N TRP A 53 0.94 -3.62 6.61
CA TRP A 53 1.40 -2.94 7.82
C TRP A 53 2.90 -3.11 8.02
N PRO A 54 3.67 -2.06 8.36
CA PRO A 54 5.11 -2.15 8.50
C PRO A 54 5.53 -2.87 9.79
N ILE A 55 6.63 -3.61 9.72
CA ILE A 55 7.24 -4.28 10.84
C ILE A 55 8.55 -3.58 11.18
N GLY A 56 8.49 -2.72 12.20
CA GLY A 56 9.55 -1.80 12.52
C GLY A 56 9.70 -0.68 11.47
N MET A 57 10.57 0.28 11.75
CA MET A 57 10.87 1.43 10.88
C MET A 57 12.35 1.79 10.95
N GLY A 58 12.84 2.57 9.98
CA GLY A 58 14.22 2.98 9.91
C GLY A 58 15.18 1.79 9.88
N ARG A 59 16.15 1.76 10.78
CA ARG A 59 17.12 0.65 10.89
C ARG A 59 16.49 -0.66 11.38
N GLN A 60 15.33 -0.58 12.02
CA GLN A 60 14.58 -1.75 12.53
C GLN A 60 13.54 -2.26 11.54
N PHE A 61 13.40 -1.64 10.37
CA PHE A 61 12.48 -2.10 9.35
C PHE A 61 12.84 -3.51 8.88
N LYS A 62 11.94 -4.45 9.08
CA LYS A 62 12.12 -5.89 8.76
C LYS A 62 11.28 -6.34 7.59
N GLY A 63 10.19 -5.62 7.31
CA GLY A 63 9.25 -6.02 6.29
C GLY A 63 7.86 -5.43 6.50
N CYS A 64 6.87 -6.03 5.86
CA CYS A 64 5.45 -5.69 6.04
C CYS A 64 4.61 -6.94 6.26
N PHE A 65 3.52 -6.77 6.96
CA PHE A 65 2.48 -7.75 7.13
C PHE A 65 1.32 -7.42 6.19
N ASP A 66 0.91 -8.39 5.35
CA ASP A 66 -0.28 -8.28 4.52
C ASP A 66 -1.51 -8.53 5.38
N LEU A 67 -2.33 -7.51 5.58
CA LEU A 67 -3.51 -7.54 6.44
C LEU A 67 -4.69 -8.30 5.83
N ILE A 68 -4.71 -8.44 4.51
CA ILE A 68 -5.80 -9.13 3.78
C ILE A 68 -5.55 -10.63 3.74
N ASN A 69 -4.33 -11.02 3.35
CA ASN A 69 -3.96 -12.42 3.19
C ASN A 69 -3.33 -13.03 4.44
N GLU A 70 -3.14 -12.23 5.51
CA GLU A 70 -2.47 -12.61 6.75
C GLU A 70 -1.08 -13.22 6.51
N LYS A 71 -0.28 -12.56 5.66
CA LYS A 71 1.04 -13.03 5.28
C LYS A 71 2.12 -12.05 5.70
N LEU A 72 3.23 -12.62 6.14
CA LEU A 72 4.42 -11.88 6.52
C LEU A 72 5.40 -11.84 5.34
N HIS A 73 5.75 -10.63 4.92
CA HIS A 73 6.78 -10.40 3.92
C HIS A 73 8.01 -9.78 4.59
N LEU A 74 9.11 -10.52 4.66
CA LEU A 74 10.33 -10.08 5.31
C LEU A 74 11.44 -9.76 4.30
N ILE A 75 12.23 -8.73 4.61
CA ILE A 75 13.43 -8.39 3.84
C ILE A 75 14.49 -9.48 4.06
N SER A 76 14.88 -10.18 3.03
CA SER A 76 15.99 -11.13 3.06
C SER A 76 17.32 -10.39 3.18
N LYS A 77 18.06 -10.60 4.27
CA LYS A 77 19.44 -10.11 4.38
C LYS A 77 20.35 -10.98 3.51
N GLY A 78 20.82 -10.47 2.39
CA GLY A 78 21.96 -11.08 1.69
C GLY A 78 21.79 -11.47 0.22
N HIS A 79 20.76 -11.09 -0.46
CA HIS A 79 20.73 -11.20 -1.92
C HIS A 79 21.00 -9.83 -2.54
N ALA A 80 22.26 -9.65 -2.98
CA ALA A 80 22.57 -8.73 -4.05
C ALA A 80 21.60 -9.00 -5.20
N ILE A 81 21.09 -7.93 -5.81
CA ILE A 81 20.24 -7.97 -7.00
C ILE A 81 20.95 -8.83 -8.04
N ASP A 82 20.61 -10.10 -8.09
CA ASP A 82 21.00 -10.93 -9.22
C ASP A 82 20.03 -10.58 -10.34
N SER A 83 20.58 -10.08 -11.43
CA SER A 83 19.87 -9.48 -12.58
C SER A 83 19.02 -10.49 -13.37
N SER A 84 18.81 -11.68 -12.87
CA SER A 84 18.02 -12.74 -13.47
C SER A 84 16.71 -12.97 -12.71
N ASN A 85 15.68 -12.22 -13.10
CA ASN A 85 14.25 -12.55 -12.99
C ASN A 85 13.62 -12.94 -11.64
N ASN A 86 14.27 -12.78 -10.49
CA ASN A 86 13.64 -12.99 -9.19
C ASN A 86 13.43 -11.67 -8.45
N ILE A 87 12.23 -11.08 -8.62
CA ILE A 87 11.71 -9.94 -7.86
C ILE A 87 11.33 -10.35 -6.41
N ASP A 88 11.57 -11.59 -6.04
CA ASP A 88 11.26 -12.15 -4.73
C ASP A 88 12.48 -12.11 -3.80
N SER A 89 12.69 -10.98 -3.13
CA SER A 89 13.63 -10.89 -2.01
C SER A 89 12.98 -11.01 -0.63
N GLY A 90 11.75 -11.53 -0.56
CA GLY A 90 11.00 -11.67 0.69
C GLY A 90 10.75 -13.14 1.06
N ILE A 91 10.81 -13.42 2.37
CA ILE A 91 10.31 -14.69 2.92
C ILE A 91 8.83 -14.47 3.21
N GLU A 92 7.96 -15.22 2.54
CA GLU A 92 6.52 -15.20 2.78
C GLU A 92 6.16 -16.27 3.83
N ILE A 93 5.52 -15.85 4.91
CA ILE A 93 5.11 -16.73 6.01
C ILE A 93 3.62 -16.49 6.25
N ALA A 94 2.83 -17.56 6.21
CA ALA A 94 1.40 -17.48 6.49
C ALA A 94 1.12 -17.42 8.00
N GLY A 95 0.19 -16.54 8.37
CA GLY A 95 -0.41 -16.49 9.71
C GLY A 95 0.24 -15.54 10.71
N THR A 96 -0.52 -15.23 11.76
CA THR A 96 -0.12 -14.40 12.90
C THR A 96 0.32 -15.23 14.11
N ASP A 97 0.58 -16.52 13.94
CA ASP A 97 1.00 -17.39 15.04
C ASP A 97 2.29 -16.89 15.70
N LYS A 98 2.16 -16.53 16.99
CA LYS A 98 3.27 -16.00 17.81
C LYS A 98 4.53 -16.84 17.74
N GLU A 99 4.38 -18.17 17.81
CA GLU A 99 5.52 -19.07 17.82
C GLU A 99 6.20 -19.16 16.44
N GLY A 100 5.41 -19.09 15.37
CA GLY A 100 5.92 -19.01 14.02
C GLY A 100 6.69 -17.72 13.74
N LEU A 101 6.13 -16.59 14.15
CA LEU A 101 6.73 -15.25 13.96
C LEU A 101 8.02 -15.04 14.78
N LYS A 102 8.11 -15.60 16.01
CA LYS A 102 9.32 -15.51 16.87
C LYS A 102 10.56 -16.16 16.25
N LYS A 103 10.40 -17.05 15.28
CA LYS A 103 11.53 -17.64 14.54
C LYS A 103 12.23 -16.66 13.61
N PHE A 104 11.51 -15.62 13.20
CA PHE A 104 11.96 -14.67 12.18
C PHE A 104 12.08 -13.24 12.68
N LEU A 105 11.36 -12.90 13.74
CA LEU A 105 11.31 -11.56 14.32
C LEU A 105 11.68 -11.59 15.81
N PRO A 106 12.34 -10.53 16.31
CA PRO A 106 12.48 -10.29 17.74
C PRO A 106 11.12 -10.24 18.44
N GLU A 107 11.06 -10.74 19.67
CA GLU A 107 9.80 -10.82 20.44
C GLU A 107 9.11 -9.46 20.58
N GLU A 108 9.85 -8.39 20.76
CA GLU A 108 9.32 -7.03 20.85
C GLU A 108 8.56 -6.62 19.57
N LEU A 109 9.09 -6.96 18.39
CA LEU A 109 8.44 -6.66 17.12
C LEU A 109 7.22 -7.55 16.87
N VAL A 110 7.22 -8.79 17.38
CA VAL A 110 6.05 -9.67 17.30
C VAL A 110 4.90 -9.13 18.15
N ILE A 111 5.19 -8.70 19.39
CA ILE A 111 4.18 -8.11 20.27
C ILE A 111 3.63 -6.83 19.65
N LYS A 112 4.52 -5.92 19.23
CA LYS A 112 4.09 -4.66 18.60
C LYS A 112 3.24 -4.90 17.35
N LEU A 113 3.63 -5.83 16.48
CA LEU A 113 2.86 -6.16 15.28
C LEU A 113 1.44 -6.64 15.63
N GLN A 114 1.28 -7.46 16.66
CA GLN A 114 -0.03 -7.95 17.06
C GLN A 114 -0.91 -6.83 17.62
N GLU A 115 -0.36 -5.99 18.49
CA GLU A 115 -1.05 -4.80 19.00
C GLU A 115 -1.46 -3.87 17.87
N ASP A 116 -0.56 -3.61 16.93
CA ASP A 116 -0.83 -2.77 15.76
C ASP A 116 -1.94 -3.36 14.87
N VAL A 117 -1.91 -4.68 14.60
CA VAL A 117 -2.94 -5.36 13.79
C VAL A 117 -4.31 -5.28 14.48
N GLU A 118 -4.39 -5.52 15.78
CA GLU A 118 -5.63 -5.37 16.56
C GLU A 118 -6.15 -3.92 16.50
N MET A 119 -5.26 -2.93 16.63
CA MET A 119 -5.64 -1.52 16.51
C MET A 119 -6.12 -1.17 15.10
N VAL A 120 -5.45 -1.64 14.05
CA VAL A 120 -5.88 -1.43 12.66
C VAL A 120 -7.27 -2.00 12.44
N GLN A 121 -7.53 -3.23 12.89
CA GLN A 121 -8.85 -3.88 12.76
C GLN A 121 -9.95 -3.16 13.54
N GLY A 122 -9.61 -2.49 14.64
CA GLY A 122 -10.57 -1.74 15.46
C GLY A 122 -10.80 -0.29 15.04
N LEU A 123 -9.81 0.36 14.41
CA LEU A 123 -9.82 1.80 14.15
C LEU A 123 -9.94 2.15 12.65
N CYS A 124 -9.39 1.32 11.78
CA CYS A 124 -9.41 1.60 10.35
C CYS A 124 -10.60 0.90 9.66
N PRO A 125 -11.21 1.53 8.66
CA PRO A 125 -12.24 0.87 7.86
C PRO A 125 -11.64 -0.31 7.09
N PRO A 126 -12.36 -1.43 6.96
CA PRO A 126 -11.94 -2.53 6.11
C PRO A 126 -11.90 -2.08 4.64
N LEU A 127 -11.10 -2.77 3.82
CA LEU A 127 -11.04 -2.48 2.40
C LEU A 127 -12.39 -2.73 1.72
N ASP A 128 -13.03 -1.65 1.32
CA ASP A 128 -14.26 -1.66 0.51
C ASP A 128 -13.95 -1.16 -0.90
N VAL A 129 -14.04 -2.07 -1.88
CA VAL A 129 -13.78 -1.76 -3.28
C VAL A 129 -14.77 -0.73 -3.83
N SER A 130 -16.01 -0.70 -3.35
CA SER A 130 -16.99 0.30 -3.78
C SER A 130 -16.60 1.69 -3.32
N ALA A 131 -16.23 1.84 -2.03
CA ALA A 131 -15.75 3.09 -1.46
C ALA A 131 -14.43 3.55 -2.10
N TYR A 132 -13.55 2.62 -2.49
CA TYR A 132 -12.35 2.93 -3.26
C TYR A 132 -12.70 3.48 -4.65
N LEU A 133 -13.62 2.83 -5.38
CA LEU A 133 -14.00 3.23 -6.74
C LEU A 133 -14.76 4.57 -6.79
N ASP A 134 -15.48 4.92 -5.75
CA ASP A 134 -16.16 6.23 -5.63
C ASP A 134 -15.24 7.35 -5.11
N GLY A 135 -14.03 7.00 -4.65
CA GLY A 135 -12.99 7.94 -4.21
C GLY A 135 -13.13 8.41 -2.77
N SER A 136 -13.97 7.77 -1.95
CA SER A 136 -14.12 8.08 -0.51
C SER A 136 -13.08 7.36 0.36
N LEU A 137 -12.49 6.25 -0.13
CA LEU A 137 -11.50 5.44 0.57
C LEU A 137 -10.26 5.20 -0.29
N SER A 138 -9.09 5.24 0.32
CA SER A 138 -7.82 4.87 -0.33
C SER A 138 -7.21 3.64 0.32
N PRO A 139 -6.98 2.54 -0.43
CA PRO A 139 -6.11 1.45 0.02
C PRO A 139 -4.69 1.95 0.26
N VAL A 140 -4.10 1.59 1.40
CA VAL A 140 -2.75 2.05 1.78
C VAL A 140 -1.78 0.89 1.85
N PHE A 141 -0.70 1.01 1.09
CA PHE A 141 0.44 0.10 1.11
C PHE A 141 1.64 0.77 1.74
N PHE A 142 2.42 0.01 2.49
CA PHE A 142 3.65 0.46 3.12
C PHE A 142 4.85 -0.24 2.48
N GLY A 143 5.98 0.48 2.35
CA GLY A 143 7.18 -0.13 1.81
C GLY A 143 8.41 0.76 1.70
N SER A 144 9.42 0.24 1.00
CA SER A 144 10.65 0.93 0.66
C SER A 144 10.99 0.64 -0.80
N ALA A 145 10.67 1.56 -1.68
CA ALA A 145 10.86 1.39 -3.12
C ALA A 145 12.34 1.24 -3.51
N ILE A 146 13.26 1.89 -2.79
CA ILE A 146 14.70 1.74 -3.05
C ILE A 146 15.19 0.32 -2.79
N ASN A 147 14.53 -0.39 -1.88
CA ASN A 147 14.81 -1.79 -1.54
C ASN A 147 13.89 -2.76 -2.29
N ASN A 148 13.09 -2.28 -3.26
CA ASN A 148 12.06 -3.05 -3.98
C ASN A 148 11.06 -3.77 -3.07
N PHE A 149 10.84 -3.23 -1.85
CA PHE A 149 9.99 -3.83 -0.85
C PHE A 149 8.60 -3.17 -0.79
N GLY A 150 7.54 -3.98 -0.77
CA GLY A 150 6.14 -3.51 -0.81
C GLY A 150 5.66 -3.06 -2.20
N VAL A 151 6.56 -2.96 -3.18
CA VAL A 151 6.22 -2.51 -4.55
C VAL A 151 5.44 -3.59 -5.30
N ARG A 152 5.76 -4.86 -5.09
CA ARG A 152 5.04 -5.98 -5.70
C ARG A 152 3.60 -6.06 -5.19
N GLU A 153 3.40 -5.93 -3.89
CA GLU A 153 2.10 -5.92 -3.24
C GLU A 153 1.25 -4.75 -3.75
N LEU A 154 1.86 -3.57 -3.89
CA LEU A 154 1.20 -2.41 -4.53
C LEU A 154 0.78 -2.72 -5.97
N LEU A 155 1.67 -3.30 -6.79
CA LEU A 155 1.37 -3.63 -8.19
C LEU A 155 0.29 -4.71 -8.30
N ASN A 156 0.32 -5.72 -7.45
CA ASN A 156 -0.74 -6.73 -7.37
C ASN A 156 -2.08 -6.09 -7.01
N GLY A 157 -2.12 -5.28 -5.95
CA GLY A 157 -3.31 -4.54 -5.56
C GLY A 157 -3.82 -3.62 -6.68
N LEU A 158 -2.92 -2.95 -7.41
CA LEU A 158 -3.30 -2.14 -8.56
C LEU A 158 -3.96 -3.00 -9.66
N THR A 159 -3.40 -4.16 -9.99
CA THR A 159 -3.97 -5.04 -11.03
C THR A 159 -5.32 -5.64 -10.64
N GLU A 160 -5.55 -5.87 -9.35
CA GLU A 160 -6.80 -6.43 -8.83
C GLU A 160 -7.92 -5.38 -8.67
N MET A 161 -7.56 -4.16 -8.26
CA MET A 161 -8.53 -3.13 -7.89
C MET A 161 -8.72 -2.03 -8.95
N ALA A 162 -7.76 -1.84 -9.87
CA ALA A 162 -7.87 -0.76 -10.86
C ALA A 162 -9.11 -0.94 -11.75
N PRO A 163 -9.95 0.09 -11.88
CA PRO A 163 -11.09 0.01 -12.78
C PRO A 163 -10.65 -0.05 -14.24
N PRO A 164 -11.44 -0.66 -15.12
CA PRO A 164 -11.15 -0.62 -16.54
C PRO A 164 -11.20 0.82 -17.06
N PRO A 165 -10.52 1.14 -18.18
CA PRO A 165 -10.58 2.46 -18.79
C PRO A 165 -12.02 2.88 -19.05
N ARG A 166 -12.36 4.14 -18.75
CA ARG A 166 -13.71 4.70 -18.98
C ARG A 166 -13.80 5.36 -20.35
N ASN A 167 -15.02 5.48 -20.84
CA ASN A 167 -15.29 6.30 -22.02
C ASN A 167 -14.86 7.74 -21.77
N HIS A 168 -14.20 8.36 -22.73
CA HIS A 168 -13.77 9.75 -22.64
C HIS A 168 -14.56 10.62 -23.61
N SER A 169 -15.23 11.65 -23.09
CA SER A 169 -15.94 12.62 -23.92
C SER A 169 -14.98 13.67 -24.45
N SER A 170 -14.87 13.79 -25.76
CA SER A 170 -14.18 14.90 -26.43
C SER A 170 -15.21 15.94 -26.92
N ASN A 171 -14.74 17.08 -27.41
CA ASN A 171 -15.60 18.11 -27.98
C ASN A 171 -16.39 17.66 -29.23
N ILE A 172 -15.99 16.55 -29.85
CA ILE A 172 -16.56 16.07 -31.12
C ILE A 172 -17.36 14.78 -30.91
N ARG A 173 -16.88 13.86 -30.05
CA ARG A 173 -17.49 12.55 -29.83
C ARG A 173 -17.03 11.89 -28.53
N THR A 174 -17.72 10.84 -28.12
CA THR A 174 -17.25 9.96 -27.04
C THR A 174 -16.28 8.93 -27.61
N ILE A 175 -15.07 8.86 -27.00
CA ILE A 175 -14.02 7.90 -27.32
C ILE A 175 -14.21 6.69 -26.40
N LYS A 176 -14.25 5.48 -27.00
CA LYS A 176 -14.38 4.23 -26.23
C LYS A 176 -13.00 3.61 -25.98
N PRO A 177 -12.81 2.89 -24.86
CA PRO A 177 -11.52 2.26 -24.51
C PRO A 177 -11.00 1.27 -25.57
N GLU A 178 -11.91 0.62 -26.28
CA GLU A 178 -11.56 -0.41 -27.28
C GLU A 178 -11.12 0.17 -28.63
N GLU A 179 -11.17 1.48 -28.80
CA GLU A 179 -10.79 2.12 -30.06
C GLU A 179 -9.27 2.01 -30.29
N LYS A 180 -8.87 1.38 -31.40
CA LYS A 180 -7.45 1.17 -31.73
C LYS A 180 -6.76 2.43 -32.26
N LYS A 181 -7.48 3.44 -32.72
CA LYS A 181 -6.96 4.74 -33.20
C LYS A 181 -7.91 5.84 -32.78
N VAL A 182 -7.36 6.88 -32.19
CA VAL A 182 -8.03 8.17 -31.98
C VAL A 182 -7.57 9.07 -33.14
N THR A 183 -8.42 9.26 -34.11
CA THR A 183 -8.20 10.24 -35.21
C THR A 183 -9.00 11.50 -34.94
#